data_49aca0b13c447f17827f06505b3a8bb6
#
_entry.id   49aca0b13c447f17827f06505b3a8bb6
#
_cell.length_a   1.000
_cell.length_b   1.000
_cell.length_c   1.000
_cell.angle_alpha   90.00
_cell.angle_beta   90.00
_cell.angle_gamma   90.00
#
_symmetry.space_group_name_H-M   'P 1'
#
loop_
_entity.id
_entity.type
_entity.pdbx_description
1 polymer ?
#
loop_
_entity_poly.entity_id
_entity_poly.type
_entity_poly.pdbx_seq_one_letter_code
_entity_poly.pdbx_strand_id
1 'polypeptide(L)'
;TTTLGDLDTSKLHFVKVPENHIVIDFDLKGPDGDKCAELNLAAASRWPKTYAEFSKSGAGIHLHYIYDGDVNRLSRLYDDGIEIKVFSGNASLRRKLSYCNDLPIAHISSGLPLKEEKVINFDRVKTEKHIRSLIAKNLRKEIHPATKPSVDFIAEILDEAYSSGVVYDVTDMRNKVLTFAMNRSEEHTSELQ
;
A
#
# COMPACT_ATOMS: atom_id res chain seq x y z
N THR A 1 -26.39 -9.61 0.04
CA THR A 1 -25.08 -10.29 -0.04
C THR A 1 -25.21 -11.42 -1.03
N THR A 2 -24.43 -11.39 -2.10
CA THR A 2 -24.41 -12.45 -3.12
C THR A 2 -23.42 -13.53 -2.67
N THR A 3 -23.77 -14.78 -2.78
CA THR A 3 -22.88 -15.89 -2.49
C THR A 3 -22.01 -16.22 -3.72
N LEU A 4 -20.88 -16.90 -3.52
CA LEU A 4 -20.03 -17.33 -4.64
C LEU A 4 -20.77 -18.27 -5.62
N GLY A 5 -21.74 -19.05 -5.12
CA GLY A 5 -22.55 -19.94 -5.95
C GLY A 5 -23.47 -19.22 -6.93
N ASP A 6 -23.83 -17.96 -6.61
CA ASP A 6 -24.75 -17.16 -7.45
C ASP A 6 -23.98 -16.19 -8.38
N LEU A 7 -22.65 -16.22 -8.35
CA LEU A 7 -21.79 -15.27 -9.02
C LEU A 7 -21.21 -15.84 -10.32
N ASP A 8 -21.43 -15.16 -11.44
CA ASP A 8 -20.73 -15.46 -12.68
C ASP A 8 -19.28 -14.95 -12.60
N THR A 9 -18.37 -15.84 -12.21
CA THR A 9 -16.96 -15.51 -12.00
C THR A 9 -16.20 -15.19 -13.28
N SER A 10 -16.79 -15.47 -14.47
CA SER A 10 -16.24 -15.05 -15.76
C SER A 10 -16.38 -13.54 -15.99
N LYS A 11 -17.31 -12.89 -15.28
CA LYS A 11 -17.51 -11.44 -15.31
C LYS A 11 -16.68 -10.75 -14.23
N LEU A 12 -16.46 -9.46 -14.41
CA LEU A 12 -15.80 -8.62 -13.41
C LEU A 12 -16.61 -8.60 -12.12
N HIS A 13 -15.98 -8.97 -11.03
CA HIS A 13 -16.57 -8.95 -9.69
C HIS A 13 -15.56 -8.52 -8.64
N PHE A 14 -16.03 -8.22 -7.43
CA PHE A 14 -15.22 -7.81 -6.30
C PHE A 14 -15.47 -8.74 -5.13
N VAL A 15 -14.40 -9.18 -4.50
CA VAL A 15 -14.45 -10.10 -3.36
C VAL A 15 -13.81 -9.44 -2.15
N LYS A 16 -14.50 -9.47 -1.01
CA LYS A 16 -13.88 -9.14 0.26
C LYS A 16 -13.06 -10.34 0.72
N VAL A 17 -11.78 -10.13 0.92
CA VAL A 17 -10.85 -11.15 1.40
C VAL A 17 -10.41 -10.85 2.83
N PRO A 18 -9.89 -11.84 3.58
CA PRO A 18 -9.27 -11.61 4.89
C PRO A 18 -8.16 -10.56 4.80
N GLU A 19 -7.92 -9.82 5.87
CA GLU A 19 -6.93 -8.74 5.88
C GLU A 19 -5.49 -9.24 5.66
N ASN A 20 -5.22 -10.48 6.08
CA ASN A 20 -3.93 -11.13 5.85
C ASN A 20 -3.82 -11.83 4.48
N HIS A 21 -4.83 -11.73 3.63
CA HIS A 21 -4.73 -12.15 2.25
C HIS A 21 -3.92 -11.12 1.46
N ILE A 22 -2.84 -11.56 0.85
CA ILE A 22 -2.00 -10.72 0.00
C ILE A 22 -1.95 -11.26 -1.42
N VAL A 23 -1.67 -10.39 -2.37
CA VAL A 23 -1.43 -10.75 -3.77
C VAL A 23 -0.06 -10.23 -4.18
N ILE A 24 0.77 -11.11 -4.70
CA ILE A 24 2.01 -10.73 -5.37
C ILE A 24 1.67 -10.56 -6.85
N ASP A 25 1.78 -9.34 -7.33
CA ASP A 25 1.43 -8.94 -8.70
C ASP A 25 2.70 -8.77 -9.53
N PHE A 26 2.83 -9.57 -10.57
CA PHE A 26 3.95 -9.58 -11.48
C PHE A 26 3.57 -8.85 -12.76
N ASP A 27 4.22 -7.72 -13.00
CA ASP A 27 4.00 -6.82 -14.14
C ASP A 27 5.32 -6.50 -14.88
N LEU A 28 6.23 -7.50 -14.96
CA LEU A 28 7.52 -7.39 -15.66
C LEU A 28 7.32 -7.09 -17.14
N LYS A 29 8.18 -6.21 -17.66
CA LYS A 29 8.15 -5.75 -19.03
C LYS A 29 9.29 -6.34 -19.85
N GLY A 30 9.03 -6.62 -21.11
CA GLY A 30 10.06 -6.99 -22.09
C GLY A 30 10.88 -5.79 -22.57
N PRO A 31 11.83 -6.02 -23.46
CA PRO A 31 12.67 -4.96 -24.05
C PRO A 31 11.88 -3.92 -24.85
N ASP A 32 10.69 -4.28 -25.32
CA ASP A 32 9.73 -3.41 -26.01
C ASP A 32 8.94 -2.49 -25.09
N GLY A 33 9.07 -2.68 -23.77
CA GLY A 33 8.34 -1.94 -22.75
C GLY A 33 6.94 -2.48 -22.44
N ASP A 34 6.48 -3.51 -23.13
CA ASP A 34 5.20 -4.16 -22.91
C ASP A 34 5.31 -5.28 -21.86
N LYS A 35 4.18 -5.59 -21.19
CA LYS A 35 4.14 -6.68 -20.21
C LYS A 35 4.44 -8.02 -20.89
N CYS A 36 5.40 -8.75 -20.35
CA CYS A 36 5.88 -10.02 -20.91
C CYS A 36 5.40 -11.21 -20.06
N ALA A 37 4.50 -12.02 -20.61
CA ALA A 37 3.96 -13.19 -19.91
C ALA A 37 5.03 -14.21 -19.52
N GLU A 38 6.04 -14.43 -20.38
CA GLU A 38 7.11 -15.39 -20.15
C GLU A 38 8.00 -14.96 -18.97
N LEU A 39 8.36 -13.68 -18.91
CA LEU A 39 9.14 -13.13 -17.79
C LEU A 39 8.37 -13.23 -16.48
N ASN A 40 7.07 -12.89 -16.50
CA ASN A 40 6.20 -12.96 -15.34
C ASN A 40 6.04 -14.41 -14.86
N LEU A 41 5.86 -15.36 -15.76
CA LEU A 41 5.76 -16.78 -15.42
C LEU A 41 7.07 -17.31 -14.83
N ALA A 42 8.20 -16.96 -15.44
CA ALA A 42 9.53 -17.35 -14.95
C ALA A 42 9.82 -16.78 -13.55
N ALA A 43 9.46 -15.52 -13.29
CA ALA A 43 9.62 -14.90 -11.99
C ALA A 43 8.68 -15.54 -10.95
N ALA A 44 7.40 -15.72 -11.27
CA ALA A 44 6.41 -16.31 -10.38
C ALA A 44 6.73 -17.78 -10.03
N SER A 45 7.33 -18.53 -10.95
CA SER A 45 7.72 -19.95 -10.74
C SER A 45 8.77 -20.15 -9.64
N ARG A 46 9.50 -19.09 -9.26
CA ARG A 46 10.51 -19.14 -8.18
C ARG A 46 9.90 -18.99 -6.78
N TRP A 47 8.61 -18.68 -6.71
CA TRP A 47 7.89 -18.51 -5.46
C TRP A 47 7.30 -19.83 -4.96
N PRO A 48 6.98 -19.95 -3.67
CA PRO A 48 6.28 -21.11 -3.14
C PRO A 48 4.97 -21.37 -3.90
N LYS A 49 4.65 -22.63 -4.16
CA LYS A 49 3.44 -23.01 -4.89
C LYS A 49 2.19 -22.55 -4.15
N THR A 50 1.29 -21.88 -4.84
CA THR A 50 0.04 -21.34 -4.31
C THR A 50 -0.99 -21.19 -5.42
N TYR A 51 -2.18 -20.76 -5.08
CA TYR A 51 -3.17 -20.32 -6.04
C TYR A 51 -2.61 -19.15 -6.88
N ALA A 52 -2.70 -19.29 -8.18
CA ALA A 52 -2.21 -18.33 -9.16
C ALA A 52 -3.23 -18.07 -10.26
N GLU A 53 -3.31 -16.84 -10.74
CA GLU A 53 -4.15 -16.45 -11.88
C GLU A 53 -3.42 -15.48 -12.80
N PHE A 54 -3.79 -15.51 -14.09
CA PHE A 54 -3.36 -14.47 -15.01
C PHE A 54 -4.14 -13.18 -14.80
N SER A 55 -3.49 -12.05 -14.99
CA SER A 55 -4.14 -10.75 -15.04
C SER A 55 -5.10 -10.65 -16.21
N LYS A 56 -5.95 -9.60 -16.23
CA LYS A 56 -6.91 -9.35 -17.30
C LYS A 56 -6.26 -9.29 -18.70
N SER A 57 -5.03 -8.79 -18.81
CA SER A 57 -4.30 -8.71 -20.08
C SER A 57 -3.75 -10.07 -20.55
N GLY A 58 -3.72 -11.07 -19.67
CA GLY A 58 -3.07 -12.36 -19.92
C GLY A 58 -1.55 -12.35 -19.81
N ALA A 59 -0.94 -11.19 -19.57
CA ALA A 59 0.53 -11.06 -19.51
C ALA A 59 1.08 -10.93 -18.08
N GLY A 60 0.30 -10.36 -17.14
CA GLY A 60 0.67 -10.32 -15.72
C GLY A 60 0.22 -11.57 -14.97
N ILE A 61 0.81 -11.85 -13.84
CA ILE A 61 0.49 -12.99 -12.97
C ILE A 61 0.26 -12.50 -11.54
N HIS A 62 -0.77 -13.06 -10.89
CA HIS A 62 -1.09 -12.83 -9.50
C HIS A 62 -0.89 -14.13 -8.72
N LEU A 63 -0.01 -14.14 -7.72
CA LEU A 63 0.10 -15.19 -6.73
C LEU A 63 -0.61 -14.78 -5.45
N HIS A 64 -1.47 -15.63 -4.93
CA HIS A 64 -2.24 -15.36 -3.72
C HIS A 64 -1.67 -16.10 -2.53
N TYR A 65 -1.49 -15.40 -1.40
CA TYR A 65 -1.02 -16.00 -0.16
C TYR A 65 -1.83 -15.52 1.04
N ILE A 66 -1.82 -16.31 2.10
CA ILE A 66 -2.16 -15.85 3.45
C ILE A 66 -0.83 -15.52 4.14
N TYR A 67 -0.67 -14.26 4.52
CA TYR A 67 0.53 -13.82 5.22
C TYR A 67 0.37 -13.97 6.73
N ASP A 68 1.29 -14.70 7.37
CA ASP A 68 1.23 -15.01 8.80
C ASP A 68 1.79 -13.88 9.69
N GLY A 69 2.26 -12.79 9.11
CA GLY A 69 2.77 -11.62 9.80
C GLY A 69 1.81 -10.42 9.75
N ASP A 70 2.29 -9.26 10.20
CA ASP A 70 1.53 -8.02 10.12
C ASP A 70 1.60 -7.40 8.71
N VAL A 71 0.48 -7.45 7.98
CA VAL A 71 0.36 -6.91 6.61
C VAL A 71 0.61 -5.41 6.53
N ASN A 72 0.38 -4.66 7.63
CA ASN A 72 0.61 -3.23 7.67
C ASN A 72 2.09 -2.88 7.59
N ARG A 73 2.96 -3.81 7.95
CA ARG A 73 4.42 -3.66 7.87
C ARG A 73 4.99 -4.01 6.49
N LEU A 74 4.22 -4.64 5.61
CA LEU A 74 4.70 -5.02 4.28
C LEU A 74 4.97 -3.79 3.41
N SER A 75 6.13 -3.77 2.75
CA SER A 75 6.38 -2.85 1.63
C SER A 75 5.48 -3.22 0.46
N ARG A 76 5.00 -2.23 -0.29
CA ARG A 76 4.23 -2.49 -1.52
C ARG A 76 5.13 -2.92 -2.69
N LEU A 77 6.36 -2.48 -2.70
CA LEU A 77 7.33 -2.81 -3.74
C LEU A 77 8.17 -3.99 -3.25
N TYR A 78 8.17 -5.08 -4.01
CA TYR A 78 9.07 -6.21 -3.82
C TYR A 78 10.32 -6.03 -4.66
N ASP A 79 10.15 -5.80 -5.96
CA ASP A 79 11.19 -5.56 -6.94
C ASP A 79 10.60 -4.76 -8.11
N ASP A 80 11.43 -4.33 -9.07
CA ASP A 80 10.93 -3.64 -10.25
C ASP A 80 9.94 -4.53 -11.01
N GLY A 81 8.71 -4.03 -11.21
CA GLY A 81 7.61 -4.77 -11.82
C GLY A 81 7.00 -5.88 -10.95
N ILE A 82 7.33 -5.98 -9.65
CA ILE A 82 6.72 -6.94 -8.71
C ILE A 82 6.19 -6.20 -7.48
N GLU A 83 4.87 -6.21 -7.30
CA GLU A 83 4.19 -5.51 -6.20
C GLU A 83 3.52 -6.47 -5.22
N ILE A 84 3.46 -6.06 -3.95
CA ILE A 84 2.68 -6.72 -2.90
C ILE A 84 1.41 -5.92 -2.65
N LYS A 85 0.25 -6.51 -2.94
CA LYS A 85 -1.06 -5.91 -2.71
C LYS A 85 -1.68 -6.45 -1.44
N VAL A 86 -2.13 -5.54 -0.57
CA VAL A 86 -2.85 -5.83 0.67
C VAL A 86 -4.26 -5.24 0.60
N PHE A 87 -5.23 -5.86 1.27
CA PHE A 87 -6.66 -5.53 1.18
C PHE A 87 -7.22 -5.21 2.57
N SER A 88 -6.70 -4.18 3.22
CA SER A 88 -7.16 -3.73 4.53
C SER A 88 -8.38 -2.79 4.44
N GLY A 89 -9.13 -2.68 5.52
CA GLY A 89 -10.29 -1.79 5.63
C GLY A 89 -11.39 -2.14 4.62
N ASN A 90 -11.80 -1.19 3.81
CA ASN A 90 -12.85 -1.35 2.79
C ASN A 90 -12.33 -1.84 1.44
N ALA A 91 -11.04 -2.11 1.30
CA ALA A 91 -10.49 -2.61 0.06
C ALA A 91 -11.09 -3.97 -0.32
N SER A 92 -11.31 -4.18 -1.61
CA SER A 92 -11.82 -5.42 -2.18
C SER A 92 -10.90 -5.90 -3.29
N LEU A 93 -10.73 -7.21 -3.37
CA LEU A 93 -10.01 -7.83 -4.48
C LEU A 93 -10.89 -7.79 -5.73
N ARG A 94 -10.41 -7.11 -6.77
CA ARG A 94 -11.05 -7.09 -8.09
C ARG A 94 -10.63 -8.34 -8.85
N ARG A 95 -11.60 -9.11 -9.34
CA ARG A 95 -11.36 -10.37 -10.05
C ARG A 95 -12.18 -10.49 -11.30
N LYS A 96 -11.59 -11.16 -12.27
CA LYS A 96 -12.26 -11.75 -13.42
C LYS A 96 -11.47 -13.02 -13.71
N LEU A 97 -12.01 -14.16 -13.32
CA LEU A 97 -11.34 -15.44 -13.53
C LEU A 97 -11.35 -15.78 -15.04
N SER A 98 -10.15 -15.91 -15.59
CA SER A 98 -9.93 -16.37 -16.97
C SER A 98 -9.08 -17.62 -16.99
N TYR A 99 -7.89 -17.53 -16.43
CA TYR A 99 -6.96 -18.65 -16.28
C TYR A 99 -6.40 -18.65 -14.87
N CYS A 100 -6.60 -19.73 -14.16
CA CYS A 100 -6.04 -19.98 -12.83
C CYS A 100 -5.60 -21.43 -12.72
N ASN A 101 -4.74 -21.72 -11.74
CA ASN A 101 -4.45 -23.09 -11.36
C ASN A 101 -5.46 -23.58 -10.31
N ASP A 102 -5.42 -24.89 -10.01
CA ASP A 102 -6.30 -25.54 -9.04
C ASP A 102 -5.65 -25.71 -7.66
N LEU A 103 -4.59 -24.94 -7.38
CA LEU A 103 -3.91 -25.03 -6.09
C LEU A 103 -4.64 -24.23 -5.01
N PRO A 104 -4.60 -24.69 -3.74
CA PRO A 104 -5.08 -23.89 -2.63
C PRO A 104 -4.19 -22.67 -2.39
N ILE A 105 -4.73 -21.65 -1.72
CA ILE A 105 -3.96 -20.50 -1.27
C ILE A 105 -3.03 -20.95 -0.15
N ALA A 106 -1.72 -20.80 -0.35
CA ALA A 106 -0.71 -21.20 0.61
C ALA A 106 -0.43 -20.08 1.64
N HIS A 107 0.16 -20.46 2.76
CA HIS A 107 0.67 -19.54 3.76
C HIS A 107 2.11 -19.14 3.46
N ILE A 108 2.46 -17.89 3.79
CA ILE A 108 3.82 -17.36 3.71
C ILE A 108 4.09 -16.48 4.95
N SER A 109 5.24 -16.69 5.59
CA SER A 109 5.60 -16.02 6.84
C SER A 109 6.86 -15.15 6.74
N SER A 110 7.64 -15.29 5.67
CA SER A 110 8.94 -14.64 5.52
C SER A 110 9.30 -14.38 4.05
N GLY A 111 10.42 -13.70 3.83
CA GLY A 111 10.92 -13.40 2.48
C GLY A 111 10.28 -12.19 1.80
N LEU A 112 9.37 -11.49 2.49
CA LEU A 112 8.74 -10.28 1.98
C LEU A 112 9.41 -9.03 2.56
N PRO A 113 9.60 -7.97 1.76
CA PRO A 113 10.18 -6.73 2.23
C PRO A 113 9.23 -6.02 3.20
N LEU A 114 9.78 -5.57 4.30
CA LEU A 114 9.06 -4.74 5.26
C LEU A 114 9.28 -3.26 4.92
N LYS A 115 8.29 -2.45 5.25
CA LYS A 115 8.47 -0.99 5.22
C LYS A 115 9.65 -0.64 6.12
N GLU A 116 10.54 0.19 5.60
CA GLU A 116 11.53 0.82 6.46
C GLU A 116 10.78 1.59 7.54
N GLU A 117 11.11 1.32 8.78
CA GLU A 117 10.67 2.19 9.88
C GLU A 117 11.23 3.57 9.56
N LYS A 118 10.36 4.54 9.39
CA LYS A 118 10.80 5.93 9.23
C LYS A 118 11.38 6.36 10.56
N VAL A 119 12.66 6.10 10.75
CA VAL A 119 13.40 6.61 11.89
C VAL A 119 13.39 8.13 11.76
N ILE A 120 12.61 8.78 12.63
CA ILE A 120 12.68 10.22 12.78
C ILE A 120 14.09 10.51 13.26
N ASN A 121 14.85 11.26 12.45
CA ASN A 121 16.21 11.62 12.85
C ASN A 121 16.12 12.55 14.07
N PHE A 122 16.37 12.00 15.25
CA PHE A 122 16.30 12.68 16.54
C PHE A 122 17.12 13.99 16.57
N ASP A 123 18.25 14.05 15.89
CA ASP A 123 19.05 15.25 15.84
C ASP A 123 18.33 16.40 15.09
N ARG A 124 17.40 16.07 14.18
CA ARG A 124 16.58 17.04 13.47
C ARG A 124 15.38 17.57 14.26
N VAL A 125 14.93 16.83 15.27
CA VAL A 125 13.80 17.30 16.11
C VAL A 125 14.26 17.99 17.40
N LYS A 126 15.57 18.02 17.67
CA LYS A 126 16.16 18.69 18.86
C LYS A 126 16.10 20.21 18.85
N THR A 127 15.76 20.85 17.71
CA THR A 127 15.67 22.30 17.62
C THR A 127 14.35 22.74 17.04
N GLU A 128 13.76 23.81 17.59
CA GLU A 128 12.53 24.41 17.07
C GLU A 128 12.60 24.72 15.58
N LYS A 129 13.72 25.25 15.12
CA LYS A 129 13.97 25.55 13.70
C LYS A 129 13.80 24.31 12.82
N HIS A 130 14.31 23.16 13.24
CA HIS A 130 14.20 21.92 12.48
C HIS A 130 12.77 21.37 12.48
N ILE A 131 12.07 21.39 13.63
CA ILE A 131 10.66 21.00 13.71
C ILE A 131 9.79 21.86 12.80
N ARG A 132 9.94 23.17 12.85
CA ARG A 132 9.22 24.12 11.96
C ARG A 132 9.50 23.84 10.49
N SER A 133 10.75 23.55 10.14
CA SER A 133 11.16 23.20 8.78
C SER A 133 10.53 21.88 8.31
N LEU A 134 10.46 20.86 9.18
CA LEU A 134 9.83 19.57 8.86
C LEU A 134 8.31 19.72 8.65
N ILE A 135 7.63 20.46 9.51
CA ILE A 135 6.19 20.76 9.36
C ILE A 135 5.96 21.50 8.03
N ALA A 136 6.69 22.58 7.78
CA ALA A 136 6.56 23.38 6.56
C ALA A 136 6.83 22.58 5.29
N LYS A 137 7.80 21.66 5.32
CA LYS A 137 8.10 20.76 4.19
C LYS A 137 6.94 19.80 3.92
N ASN A 138 6.31 19.26 4.97
CA ASN A 138 5.19 18.34 4.80
C ASN A 138 3.91 19.04 4.34
N LEU A 139 3.68 20.29 4.73
CA LEU A 139 2.56 21.12 4.24
C LEU A 139 2.67 21.48 2.75
N ARG A 140 3.86 21.35 2.14
CA ARG A 140 4.10 21.65 0.72
C ARG A 140 4.13 20.41 -0.17
N LYS A 141 3.97 19.22 0.39
CA LYS A 141 3.94 17.98 -0.41
C LYS A 141 2.67 17.93 -1.25
N GLU A 142 2.82 17.60 -2.51
CA GLU A 142 1.68 17.23 -3.35
C GLU A 142 0.98 16.00 -2.76
N ILE A 143 -0.35 16.03 -2.79
CA ILE A 143 -1.19 14.98 -2.28
C ILE A 143 -1.54 14.06 -3.45
N HIS A 144 -1.11 12.81 -3.35
CA HIS A 144 -1.51 11.76 -4.29
C HIS A 144 -2.42 10.76 -3.57
N PRO A 145 -3.36 10.09 -4.25
CA PRO A 145 -4.32 9.16 -3.62
C PRO A 145 -3.70 8.04 -2.78
N ALA A 146 -2.44 7.68 -3.04
CA ALA A 146 -1.71 6.65 -2.30
C ALA A 146 -0.76 7.19 -1.23
N THR A 147 -0.72 8.52 -1.00
CA THR A 147 0.23 9.14 -0.05
C THR A 147 -0.35 9.16 1.35
N LYS A 148 0.41 8.69 2.35
CA LYS A 148 0.05 8.87 3.76
C LYS A 148 -0.16 10.36 4.05
N PRO A 149 -1.23 10.76 4.75
CA PRO A 149 -1.49 12.15 5.10
C PRO A 149 -0.28 12.84 5.73
N SER A 150 0.07 14.02 5.21
CA SER A 150 1.16 14.83 5.79
C SER A 150 0.83 15.27 7.23
N VAL A 151 -0.46 15.35 7.56
CA VAL A 151 -0.95 15.65 8.92
C VAL A 151 -0.56 14.55 9.90
N ASP A 152 -0.74 13.26 9.53
CA ASP A 152 -0.34 12.13 10.38
C ASP A 152 1.17 12.14 10.62
N PHE A 153 1.94 12.46 9.59
CA PHE A 153 3.40 12.54 9.72
C PHE A 153 3.83 13.75 10.58
N ILE A 154 3.11 14.85 10.53
CA ILE A 154 3.34 16.01 11.41
C ILE A 154 3.04 15.63 12.86
N ALA A 155 1.93 14.91 13.11
CA ALA A 155 1.59 14.41 14.44
C ALA A 155 2.67 13.48 14.98
N GLU A 156 3.13 12.50 14.18
CA GLU A 156 4.23 11.60 14.56
C GLU A 156 5.51 12.35 14.94
N ILE A 157 5.89 13.40 14.18
CA ILE A 157 7.06 14.25 14.49
C ILE A 157 6.89 14.97 15.83
N LEU A 158 5.71 15.52 16.10
CA LEU A 158 5.43 16.24 17.33
C LEU A 158 5.40 15.30 18.53
N ASP A 159 4.74 14.15 18.41
CA ASP A 159 4.67 13.14 19.47
C ASP A 159 6.07 12.65 19.85
N GLU A 160 6.92 12.39 18.88
CA GLU A 160 8.30 11.98 19.08
C GLU A 160 9.13 13.09 19.74
N ALA A 161 8.98 14.34 19.26
CA ALA A 161 9.68 15.48 19.84
C ALA A 161 9.32 15.69 21.30
N TYR A 162 8.02 15.66 21.65
CA TYR A 162 7.55 15.84 23.02
C TYR A 162 7.90 14.65 23.91
N SER A 163 7.87 13.42 23.41
CA SER A 163 8.29 12.23 24.13
C SER A 163 9.79 12.26 24.47
N SER A 164 10.60 12.91 23.64
CA SER A 164 12.04 13.11 23.90
C SER A 164 12.35 14.24 24.90
N GLY A 165 11.33 14.88 25.48
CA GLY A 165 11.47 15.98 26.47
C GLY A 165 11.76 17.34 25.82
N VAL A 166 11.60 17.48 24.52
CA VAL A 166 11.73 18.76 23.82
C VAL A 166 10.45 19.58 24.00
N VAL A 167 10.59 20.80 24.51
CA VAL A 167 9.46 21.71 24.71
C VAL A 167 9.59 22.89 23.75
N TYR A 168 8.87 22.81 22.62
CA TYR A 168 8.78 23.92 21.66
C TYR A 168 7.33 24.31 21.42
N ASP A 169 7.08 25.59 21.35
CA ASP A 169 5.76 26.11 20.97
C ASP A 169 5.68 26.29 19.45
N VAL A 170 4.92 25.43 18.80
CA VAL A 170 4.60 25.51 17.37
C VAL A 170 3.13 25.85 17.11
N THR A 171 2.45 26.41 18.11
CA THR A 171 1.01 26.74 18.07
C THR A 171 0.67 27.71 16.94
N ASP A 172 1.59 28.59 16.57
CA ASP A 172 1.43 29.50 15.44
C ASP A 172 1.31 28.79 14.08
N MET A 173 1.80 27.55 13.98
CA MET A 173 1.65 26.72 12.78
C MET A 173 0.35 25.92 12.74
N ARG A 174 -0.38 25.86 13.88
CA ARG A 174 -1.59 25.05 14.02
C ARG A 174 -2.65 25.37 12.96
N ASN A 175 -2.90 26.64 12.69
CA ASN A 175 -3.90 27.07 11.71
C ASN A 175 -3.53 26.60 10.29
N LYS A 176 -2.24 26.61 9.94
CA LYS A 176 -1.76 26.12 8.64
C LYS A 176 -1.95 24.62 8.50
N VAL A 177 -1.71 23.85 9.57
CA VAL A 177 -1.93 22.41 9.62
C VAL A 177 -3.42 22.07 9.52
N LEU A 178 -4.27 22.81 10.26
CA LEU A 178 -5.72 22.61 10.23
C LEU A 178 -6.31 22.95 8.85
N THR A 179 -5.90 24.07 8.23
CA THR A 179 -6.34 24.44 6.88
C THR A 179 -5.94 23.38 5.86
N PHE A 180 -4.72 22.85 5.95
CA PHE A 180 -4.25 21.77 5.09
C PHE A 180 -5.07 20.49 5.29
N ALA A 181 -5.43 20.14 6.52
CA ALA A 181 -6.26 18.98 6.83
C ALA A 181 -7.69 19.13 6.31
N MET A 182 -8.28 20.34 6.46
CA MET A 182 -9.64 20.65 6.00
C MET A 182 -9.77 20.60 4.47
N ASN A 183 -8.87 21.22 3.74
CA ASN A 183 -8.86 21.21 2.28
C ASN A 183 -8.81 19.78 1.73
N ARG A 184 -8.15 18.89 2.44
CA ARG A 184 -8.06 17.49 2.06
C ARG A 184 -9.35 16.69 2.30
N SER A 185 -10.14 17.03 3.33
CA SER A 185 -11.42 16.35 3.57
C SER A 185 -12.47 16.71 2.51
N GLU A 186 -12.37 17.89 1.91
CA GLU A 186 -13.27 18.34 0.84
C GLU A 186 -12.96 17.65 -0.50
N GLU A 187 -11.71 17.38 -0.82
CA GLU A 187 -11.33 16.64 -2.04
C GLU A 187 -11.85 15.19 -2.02
N HIS A 188 -11.87 14.54 -0.86
CA HIS A 188 -12.40 13.18 -0.72
C HIS A 188 -13.93 13.09 -0.84
N THR A 189 -14.66 14.16 -0.59
CA THR A 189 -16.12 14.17 -0.72
C THR A 189 -16.60 14.44 -2.14
N SER A 190 -15.80 15.06 -3.00
CA SER A 190 -16.14 15.33 -4.40
C SER A 190 -15.99 14.13 -5.33
N GLU A 191 -15.23 13.10 -4.94
CA GLU A 191 -15.09 11.86 -5.74
C GLU A 191 -16.19 10.82 -5.48
N LEU A 192 -17.13 11.10 -4.55
CA LEU A 192 -18.24 10.22 -4.18
C LEU A 192 -19.61 10.73 -4.68
N GLN A 193 -19.64 11.76 -5.50
CA GLN A 193 -20.81 12.23 -6.26
C GLN A 193 -20.62 11.88 -7.74
#